data_22a3e8d980ba1ce255ac772596ca40a5
#
_entry.id   22a3e8d980ba1ce255ac772596ca40a5
#
_cell.length_a   1.000
_cell.length_b   1.000
_cell.length_c   1.000
_cell.angle_alpha   90.00
_cell.angle_beta   90.00
_cell.angle_gamma   90.00
#
_symmetry.space_group_name_H-M   'P 1'
#
loop_
_entity.id
_entity.type
_entity.pdbx_description
1 polymer ?
#
loop_
_entity_poly.entity_id
_entity_poly.type
_entity_poly.pdbx_seq_one_letter_code
_entity_poly.pdbx_strand_id
1 'polypeptide(L)'
;KDIVILYRSNYITQEFEQALTTSQIPYRIYGGTKFYQRKEIKDVLAYFRLINNIKDDISFERIINVPRRGIGDTTFNTLKTEAEDASLSLYEYVSQVNPEDSLAPKRALVSLKSMICRINNTRDSVAKNDEMFSKHLEDLIHDIGYFDYLLKEDDGEDRIDNVKALFEDVKHYIKNNPESTFDEYLQNIALISGQDEVTDGDFVTLMTIH
;
A
#
# COMPACT_ATOMS: atom_id res chain seq x y z
N LYS A 1 18.15 30.26 0.82
CA LYS A 1 16.98 30.95 1.44
C LYS A 1 16.14 29.88 2.06
N ASP A 2 15.93 29.96 3.36
CA ASP A 2 15.24 28.91 4.11
C ASP A 2 13.73 29.16 4.01
N ILE A 3 13.03 28.27 3.30
CA ILE A 3 11.57 28.23 3.24
C ILE A 3 11.13 27.06 4.13
N VAL A 4 10.23 27.34 5.06
CA VAL A 4 9.63 26.35 5.94
C VAL A 4 8.13 26.37 5.76
N ILE A 5 7.53 25.20 5.51
CA ILE A 5 6.09 25.01 5.51
C ILE A 5 5.73 24.29 6.81
N LEU A 6 4.90 24.96 7.62
CA LEU A 6 4.40 24.43 8.87
C LEU A 6 3.00 23.83 8.66
N TYR A 7 2.80 22.63 9.15
CA TYR A 7 1.51 21.94 9.07
C TYR A 7 1.14 21.32 10.41
N ARG A 8 -0.15 21.07 10.60
CA ARG A 8 -0.68 20.50 11.85
C ARG A 8 -0.88 18.98 11.75
N SER A 9 -1.37 18.50 10.61
CA SER A 9 -1.74 17.09 10.42
C SER A 9 -0.89 16.44 9.34
N ASN A 10 -0.39 15.24 9.62
CA ASN A 10 0.57 14.54 8.78
C ASN A 10 0.05 14.22 7.37
N TYR A 11 -1.25 13.94 7.19
CA TYR A 11 -1.81 13.61 5.89
C TYR A 11 -1.70 14.75 4.86
N ILE A 12 -1.67 16.00 5.31
CA ILE A 12 -1.56 17.19 4.43
C ILE A 12 -0.22 17.23 3.68
N THR A 13 0.82 16.57 4.20
CA THR A 13 2.13 16.58 3.53
C THR A 13 2.09 15.99 2.14
N GLN A 14 1.18 15.07 1.86
CA GLN A 14 1.05 14.42 0.57
C GLN A 14 0.91 15.43 -0.58
N GLU A 15 0.02 16.41 -0.46
CA GLU A 15 -0.19 17.45 -1.48
C GLU A 15 1.05 18.33 -1.67
N PHE A 16 1.73 18.70 -0.57
CA PHE A 16 2.97 19.50 -0.63
C PHE A 16 4.10 18.70 -1.25
N GLU A 17 4.29 17.45 -0.84
CA GLU A 17 5.32 16.57 -1.38
C GLU A 17 5.13 16.36 -2.89
N GLN A 18 3.90 16.13 -3.33
CA GLN A 18 3.57 15.97 -4.74
C GLN A 18 3.82 17.24 -5.54
N ALA A 19 3.36 18.40 -5.04
CA ALA A 19 3.55 19.68 -5.71
C ALA A 19 5.04 20.06 -5.83
N LEU A 20 5.82 19.88 -4.77
CA LEU A 20 7.25 20.15 -4.75
C LEU A 20 8.02 19.19 -5.68
N THR A 21 7.66 17.90 -5.68
CA THR A 21 8.24 16.89 -6.57
C THR A 21 7.96 17.20 -8.04
N THR A 22 6.70 17.49 -8.38
CA THR A 22 6.29 17.85 -9.74
C THR A 22 6.99 19.12 -10.24
N SER A 23 7.20 20.08 -9.33
CA SER A 23 7.90 21.33 -9.63
C SER A 23 9.44 21.20 -9.59
N GLN A 24 9.96 19.99 -9.33
CA GLN A 24 11.40 19.72 -9.17
C GLN A 24 12.06 20.58 -8.08
N ILE A 25 11.30 20.94 -7.04
CA ILE A 25 11.79 21.71 -5.89
C ILE A 25 12.24 20.73 -4.82
N PRO A 26 13.54 20.73 -4.45
CA PRO A 26 14.04 19.86 -3.40
C PRO A 26 13.37 20.16 -2.05
N TYR A 27 13.02 19.13 -1.30
CA TYR A 27 12.43 19.27 0.02
C TYR A 27 12.90 18.20 0.99
N ARG A 28 12.76 18.49 2.28
CA ARG A 28 12.92 17.49 3.35
C ARG A 28 11.81 17.61 4.37
N ILE A 29 11.52 16.49 5.04
CA ILE A 29 10.58 16.46 6.17
C ILE A 29 11.39 16.42 7.45
N TYR A 30 11.14 17.37 8.35
CA TYR A 30 11.80 17.40 9.64
C TYR A 30 10.92 16.72 10.69
N GLY A 31 11.46 15.72 11.38
CA GLY A 31 10.76 14.99 12.44
C GLY A 31 9.68 14.03 11.96
N GLY A 32 9.64 13.71 10.65
CA GLY A 32 8.62 12.82 10.07
C GLY A 32 9.18 11.96 8.93
N THR A 33 8.27 11.21 8.29
CA THR A 33 8.55 10.33 7.16
C THR A 33 7.77 10.80 5.94
N LYS A 34 8.38 10.76 4.75
CA LYS A 34 7.70 11.04 3.47
C LYS A 34 6.42 10.23 3.35
N PHE A 35 5.38 10.81 2.77
CA PHE A 35 4.04 10.21 2.73
C PHE A 35 4.05 8.76 2.22
N TYR A 36 4.62 8.52 1.04
CA TYR A 36 4.66 7.18 0.45
C TYR A 36 5.65 6.22 1.13
N GLN A 37 6.46 6.69 2.08
CA GLN A 37 7.36 5.88 2.90
C GLN A 37 6.73 5.43 4.22
N ARG A 38 5.57 5.97 4.62
CA ARG A 38 4.85 5.59 5.84
C ARG A 38 4.42 4.13 5.79
N LYS A 39 4.46 3.46 6.95
CA LYS A 39 4.15 2.03 7.07
C LYS A 39 2.76 1.71 6.51
N GLU A 40 1.74 2.43 6.94
CA GLU A 40 0.34 2.24 6.53
C GLU A 40 0.12 2.47 5.03
N ILE A 41 0.82 3.43 4.46
CA ILE A 41 0.76 3.71 3.01
C ILE A 41 1.43 2.58 2.23
N LYS A 42 2.62 2.13 2.66
CA LYS A 42 3.30 0.99 2.04
C LYS A 42 2.48 -0.30 2.12
N ASP A 43 1.75 -0.50 3.23
CA ASP A 43 0.89 -1.67 3.40
C ASP A 43 -0.27 -1.63 2.39
N VAL A 44 -0.97 -0.50 2.25
CA VAL A 44 -2.06 -0.34 1.27
C VAL A 44 -1.54 -0.44 -0.17
N LEU A 45 -0.40 0.20 -0.47
CA LEU A 45 0.22 0.09 -1.79
C LEU A 45 0.65 -1.34 -2.14
N ALA A 46 1.00 -2.18 -1.16
CA ALA A 46 1.29 -3.59 -1.41
C ALA A 46 0.02 -4.35 -1.84
N TYR A 47 -1.15 -4.07 -1.27
CA TYR A 47 -2.42 -4.58 -1.79
C TYR A 47 -2.68 -4.10 -3.22
N PHE A 48 -2.45 -2.82 -3.50
CA PHE A 48 -2.63 -2.26 -4.84
C PHE A 48 -1.71 -2.91 -5.88
N ARG A 49 -0.45 -3.16 -5.53
CA ARG A 49 0.50 -3.86 -6.41
C ARG A 49 0.05 -5.28 -6.71
N LEU A 50 -0.52 -6.00 -5.74
CA LEU A 50 -1.05 -7.35 -5.96
C LEU A 50 -2.30 -7.37 -6.84
N ILE A 51 -3.15 -6.34 -6.79
CA ILE A 51 -4.25 -6.17 -7.75
C ILE A 51 -3.68 -6.05 -9.16
N ASN A 52 -2.60 -5.32 -9.34
CA ASN A 52 -1.94 -5.14 -10.64
C ASN A 52 -1.13 -6.37 -11.07
N ASN A 53 -0.35 -6.95 -10.17
CA ASN A 53 0.52 -8.08 -10.43
C ASN A 53 0.53 -9.11 -9.29
N ILE A 54 -0.16 -10.24 -9.49
CA ILE A 54 -0.25 -11.33 -8.51
C ILE A 54 1.08 -12.09 -8.29
N LYS A 55 2.10 -11.84 -9.11
CA LYS A 55 3.43 -12.44 -8.97
C LYS A 55 4.40 -11.57 -8.16
N ASP A 56 3.92 -10.49 -7.57
CA ASP A 56 4.73 -9.64 -6.68
C ASP A 56 4.80 -10.27 -5.29
N ASP A 57 5.73 -11.20 -5.12
CA ASP A 57 5.96 -11.89 -3.85
C ASP A 57 6.43 -10.94 -2.75
N ILE A 58 7.12 -9.85 -3.08
CA ILE A 58 7.54 -8.83 -2.10
C ILE A 58 6.33 -8.15 -1.48
N SER A 59 5.37 -7.75 -2.31
CA SER A 59 4.11 -7.17 -1.82
C SER A 59 3.27 -8.19 -1.05
N PHE A 60 3.23 -9.45 -1.50
CA PHE A 60 2.51 -10.51 -0.80
C PHE A 60 3.12 -10.81 0.58
N GLU A 61 4.44 -10.95 0.67
CA GLU A 61 5.18 -11.13 1.92
C GLU A 61 4.88 -9.99 2.91
N ARG A 62 4.85 -8.74 2.43
CA ARG A 62 4.54 -7.58 3.25
C ARG A 62 3.17 -7.67 3.91
N ILE A 63 2.15 -8.11 3.19
CA ILE A 63 0.76 -8.07 3.66
C ILE A 63 0.22 -9.40 4.16
N ILE A 64 0.96 -10.48 4.04
CA ILE A 64 0.49 -11.84 4.38
C ILE A 64 -0.08 -11.93 5.80
N ASN A 65 0.47 -11.16 6.73
CA ASN A 65 0.04 -11.08 8.13
C ASN A 65 -0.36 -9.65 8.58
N VAL A 66 -0.74 -8.79 7.65
CA VAL A 66 -1.18 -7.41 7.90
C VAL A 66 -2.52 -7.18 7.18
N PRO A 67 -3.64 -7.06 7.91
CA PRO A 67 -3.87 -7.29 9.35
C PRO A 67 -3.47 -8.68 9.83
N ARG A 68 -3.32 -8.86 11.15
CA ARG A 68 -2.87 -10.15 11.71
C ARG A 68 -3.80 -11.30 11.35
N ARG A 69 -3.22 -12.35 10.75
CA ARG A 69 -3.93 -13.59 10.30
C ARG A 69 -3.40 -14.84 10.99
N GLY A 70 -2.53 -14.67 11.99
CA GLY A 70 -1.90 -15.81 12.66
C GLY A 70 -0.80 -16.49 11.83
N ILE A 71 -0.22 -15.76 10.89
CA ILE A 71 0.91 -16.22 10.07
C ILE A 71 2.20 -15.79 10.77
N GLY A 72 2.87 -16.72 11.40
CA GLY A 72 4.23 -16.51 11.92
C GLY A 72 5.29 -16.99 10.94
N ASP A 73 6.56 -16.75 11.28
CA ASP A 73 7.71 -17.06 10.43
C ASP A 73 7.74 -18.51 9.98
N THR A 74 7.41 -19.45 10.87
CA THR A 74 7.36 -20.89 10.52
C THR A 74 6.33 -21.17 9.44
N THR A 75 5.10 -20.64 9.59
CA THR A 75 4.04 -20.83 8.60
C THR A 75 4.39 -20.16 7.28
N PHE A 76 4.96 -18.96 7.34
CA PHE A 76 5.42 -18.24 6.16
C PHE A 76 6.50 -19.01 5.39
N ASN A 77 7.53 -19.50 6.10
CA ASN A 77 8.62 -20.27 5.49
C ASN A 77 8.12 -21.59 4.89
N THR A 78 7.17 -22.26 5.54
CA THR A 78 6.53 -23.47 4.99
C THR A 78 5.86 -23.15 3.65
N LEU A 79 5.00 -22.12 3.61
CA LEU A 79 4.29 -21.73 2.38
C LEU A 79 5.26 -21.30 1.27
N LYS A 80 6.34 -20.61 1.62
CA LYS A 80 7.37 -20.17 0.67
C LYS A 80 8.08 -21.38 0.04
N THR A 81 8.51 -22.36 0.86
CA THR A 81 9.15 -23.58 0.36
C THR A 81 8.20 -24.37 -0.54
N GLU A 82 6.94 -24.56 -0.13
CA GLU A 82 5.94 -25.27 -0.93
C GLU A 82 5.65 -24.57 -2.27
N ALA A 83 5.64 -23.22 -2.30
CA ALA A 83 5.46 -22.43 -3.52
C ALA A 83 6.68 -22.56 -4.45
N GLU A 84 7.91 -22.51 -3.91
CA GLU A 84 9.16 -22.73 -4.64
C GLU A 84 9.21 -24.12 -5.27
N ASP A 85 8.86 -25.17 -4.51
CA ASP A 85 8.79 -26.56 -4.98
C ASP A 85 7.76 -26.74 -6.11
N ALA A 86 6.65 -25.98 -6.05
CA ALA A 86 5.64 -25.97 -7.09
C ALA A 86 5.99 -25.06 -8.29
N SER A 87 7.09 -24.30 -8.23
CA SER A 87 7.46 -23.27 -9.22
C SER A 87 6.37 -22.21 -9.46
N LEU A 88 5.67 -21.82 -8.39
CA LEU A 88 4.61 -20.81 -8.38
C LEU A 88 5.03 -19.62 -7.53
N SER A 89 4.45 -18.43 -7.79
CA SER A 89 4.48 -17.34 -6.82
C SER A 89 3.73 -17.74 -5.55
N LEU A 90 4.05 -17.10 -4.43
CA LEU A 90 3.41 -17.38 -3.16
C LEU A 90 1.90 -17.15 -3.21
N TYR A 91 1.47 -16.11 -3.94
CA TYR A 91 0.04 -15.82 -4.19
C TYR A 91 -0.62 -16.96 -4.99
N GLU A 92 -0.02 -17.37 -6.11
CA GLU A 92 -0.56 -18.43 -6.97
C GLU A 92 -0.65 -19.75 -6.20
N TYR A 93 0.40 -20.11 -5.46
CA TYR A 93 0.41 -21.30 -4.64
C TYR A 93 -0.74 -21.30 -3.62
N VAL A 94 -0.83 -20.26 -2.79
CA VAL A 94 -1.88 -20.17 -1.75
C VAL A 94 -3.27 -20.16 -2.36
N SER A 95 -3.46 -19.58 -3.56
CA SER A 95 -4.76 -19.56 -4.23
C SER A 95 -5.22 -20.97 -4.65
N GLN A 96 -4.29 -21.83 -5.09
CA GLN A 96 -4.56 -23.13 -5.70
C GLN A 96 -4.50 -24.29 -4.71
N VAL A 97 -3.60 -24.25 -3.73
CA VAL A 97 -3.36 -25.36 -2.81
C VAL A 97 -4.62 -25.77 -2.05
N ASN A 98 -4.88 -27.08 -1.96
CA ASN A 98 -5.90 -27.58 -1.05
C ASN A 98 -5.34 -27.52 0.38
N PRO A 99 -6.07 -26.96 1.38
CA PRO A 99 -5.61 -26.93 2.76
C PRO A 99 -5.28 -28.28 3.39
N GLU A 100 -5.74 -29.37 2.81
CA GLU A 100 -5.39 -30.74 3.25
C GLU A 100 -4.02 -31.20 2.74
N ASP A 101 -3.53 -30.59 1.66
CA ASP A 101 -2.29 -31.02 0.97
C ASP A 101 -1.07 -30.18 1.37
N SER A 102 -1.24 -29.14 2.19
CA SER A 102 -0.17 -28.27 2.69
C SER A 102 0.22 -28.63 4.12
N LEU A 103 1.49 -28.44 4.44
CA LEU A 103 2.03 -28.53 5.80
C LEU A 103 1.71 -27.31 6.66
N ALA A 104 1.25 -26.21 6.04
CA ALA A 104 0.83 -25.02 6.75
C ALA A 104 -0.50 -25.24 7.50
N PRO A 105 -0.73 -24.55 8.63
CA PRO A 105 -1.96 -24.68 9.39
C PRO A 105 -3.19 -24.33 8.52
N LYS A 106 -4.20 -25.21 8.48
CA LYS A 106 -5.45 -25.02 7.69
C LYS A 106 -6.11 -23.68 7.95
N ARG A 107 -6.15 -23.23 9.22
CA ARG A 107 -6.73 -21.94 9.59
C ARG A 107 -6.00 -20.77 8.91
N ALA A 108 -4.69 -20.84 8.78
CA ALA A 108 -3.89 -19.84 8.10
C ALA A 108 -4.23 -19.79 6.60
N LEU A 109 -4.28 -20.95 5.95
CA LEU A 109 -4.66 -21.06 4.53
C LEU A 109 -6.07 -20.57 4.25
N VAL A 110 -7.06 -20.89 5.10
CA VAL A 110 -8.43 -20.41 4.95
C VAL A 110 -8.47 -18.88 5.03
N SER A 111 -7.74 -18.29 5.98
CA SER A 111 -7.67 -16.83 6.12
C SER A 111 -7.00 -16.17 4.91
N LEU A 112 -5.89 -16.75 4.41
CA LEU A 112 -5.20 -16.24 3.22
C LEU A 112 -6.06 -16.37 1.95
N LYS A 113 -6.74 -17.49 1.76
CA LYS A 113 -7.65 -17.67 0.62
C LYS A 113 -8.81 -16.67 0.64
N SER A 114 -9.34 -16.35 1.82
CA SER A 114 -10.35 -15.30 1.97
C SER A 114 -9.81 -13.93 1.53
N MET A 115 -8.58 -13.57 1.94
CA MET A 115 -7.91 -12.35 1.49
C MET A 115 -7.71 -12.34 -0.04
N ILE A 116 -7.18 -13.44 -0.60
CA ILE A 116 -6.95 -13.59 -2.04
C ILE A 116 -8.26 -13.46 -2.83
N CYS A 117 -9.35 -14.06 -2.35
CA CYS A 117 -10.66 -13.94 -2.97
C CYS A 117 -11.12 -12.48 -3.07
N ARG A 118 -10.92 -11.67 -2.00
CA ARG A 118 -11.25 -10.25 -2.01
C ARG A 118 -10.37 -9.46 -2.99
N ILE A 119 -9.05 -9.75 -3.01
CA ILE A 119 -8.13 -9.14 -3.99
C ILE A 119 -8.56 -9.46 -5.43
N ASN A 120 -8.90 -10.72 -5.74
CA ASN A 120 -9.36 -11.12 -7.07
C ASN A 120 -10.65 -10.41 -7.47
N ASN A 121 -11.64 -10.33 -6.57
CA ASN A 121 -12.91 -9.62 -6.84
C ASN A 121 -12.65 -8.13 -7.13
N THR A 122 -11.78 -7.49 -6.37
CA THR A 122 -11.40 -6.09 -6.62
C THR A 122 -10.66 -5.94 -7.95
N ARG A 123 -9.74 -6.84 -8.25
CA ARG A 123 -9.01 -6.87 -9.53
C ARG A 123 -9.94 -6.95 -10.73
N ASP A 124 -10.95 -7.82 -10.67
CA ASP A 124 -11.95 -7.97 -11.73
C ASP A 124 -12.81 -6.70 -11.90
N SER A 125 -13.07 -5.98 -10.80
CA SER A 125 -13.79 -4.70 -10.82
C SER A 125 -12.92 -3.57 -11.37
N VAL A 126 -11.67 -3.50 -10.95
CA VAL A 126 -10.67 -2.54 -11.41
C VAL A 126 -10.39 -2.68 -12.91
N ALA A 127 -10.34 -3.92 -13.43
CA ALA A 127 -10.11 -4.19 -14.86
C ALA A 127 -11.22 -3.63 -15.77
N LYS A 128 -12.40 -3.33 -15.21
CA LYS A 128 -13.53 -2.71 -15.96
C LYS A 128 -13.35 -1.20 -16.14
N ASN A 129 -12.38 -0.61 -15.47
CA ASN A 129 -12.02 0.81 -15.52
C ASN A 129 -13.23 1.75 -15.40
N ASP A 130 -14.11 1.49 -14.43
CA ASP A 130 -15.31 2.26 -14.18
C ASP A 130 -15.04 3.45 -13.23
N GLU A 131 -16.00 4.39 -13.15
CA GLU A 131 -15.92 5.56 -12.27
C GLU A 131 -15.84 5.19 -10.76
N MET A 132 -16.13 3.92 -10.43
CA MET A 132 -16.11 3.39 -9.06
C MET A 132 -14.76 2.80 -8.64
N PHE A 133 -13.75 2.88 -9.51
CA PHE A 133 -12.41 2.30 -9.32
C PHE A 133 -11.81 2.59 -7.93
N SER A 134 -11.73 3.87 -7.55
CA SER A 134 -11.16 4.26 -6.24
C SER A 134 -11.96 3.71 -5.07
N LYS A 135 -13.30 3.58 -5.24
CA LYS A 135 -14.16 3.00 -4.23
C LYS A 135 -13.93 1.51 -4.07
N HIS A 136 -13.71 0.76 -5.15
CA HIS A 136 -13.38 -0.67 -5.05
C HIS A 136 -12.08 -0.92 -4.28
N LEU A 137 -11.09 -0.02 -4.43
CA LEU A 137 -9.86 -0.08 -3.64
C LEU A 137 -10.11 0.23 -2.16
N GLU A 138 -10.91 1.24 -1.86
CA GLU A 138 -11.29 1.60 -0.49
C GLU A 138 -12.08 0.47 0.19
N ASP A 139 -13.07 -0.08 -0.51
CA ASP A 139 -13.89 -1.21 -0.03
C ASP A 139 -13.02 -2.44 0.28
N LEU A 140 -12.01 -2.74 -0.56
CA LEU A 140 -11.06 -3.83 -0.26
C LEU A 140 -10.35 -3.61 1.08
N ILE A 141 -9.78 -2.43 1.29
CA ILE A 141 -9.00 -2.11 2.49
C ILE A 141 -9.89 -2.12 3.73
N HIS A 142 -11.15 -1.69 3.60
CA HIS A 142 -12.15 -1.81 4.66
C HIS A 142 -12.49 -3.30 4.94
N ASP A 143 -12.78 -4.08 3.90
CA ASP A 143 -13.24 -5.46 4.00
C ASP A 143 -12.20 -6.43 4.56
N ILE A 144 -10.91 -6.17 4.33
CA ILE A 144 -9.82 -6.93 4.96
C ILE A 144 -9.61 -6.57 6.43
N GLY A 145 -10.33 -5.57 6.96
CA GLY A 145 -10.24 -5.12 8.35
C GLY A 145 -8.99 -4.29 8.66
N TYR A 146 -8.44 -3.58 7.66
CA TYR A 146 -7.21 -2.82 7.86
C TYR A 146 -7.40 -1.60 8.75
N PHE A 147 -8.55 -0.90 8.65
CA PHE A 147 -8.87 0.22 9.53
C PHE A 147 -9.02 -0.22 11.00
N ASP A 148 -9.69 -1.36 11.25
CA ASP A 148 -9.79 -1.92 12.61
C ASP A 148 -8.41 -2.36 13.16
N TYR A 149 -7.51 -2.74 12.27
CA TYR A 149 -6.12 -3.05 12.62
C TYR A 149 -5.36 -1.78 13.02
N LEU A 150 -5.49 -0.70 12.25
CA LEU A 150 -4.84 0.58 12.55
C LEU A 150 -5.34 1.21 13.84
N LEU A 151 -6.66 1.16 14.14
CA LEU A 151 -7.24 1.69 15.38
C LEU A 151 -6.66 1.09 16.66
N LYS A 152 -5.96 -0.03 16.58
CA LYS A 152 -5.28 -0.66 17.74
C LYS A 152 -3.85 -0.16 17.95
N GLU A 153 -3.33 0.64 17.04
CA GLU A 153 -2.01 1.28 17.16
C GLU A 153 -2.17 2.63 17.88
N ASP A 154 -1.13 3.11 18.56
CA ASP A 154 -1.18 4.33 19.38
C ASP A 154 -1.54 5.59 18.60
N ASP A 155 -1.16 5.65 17.30
CA ASP A 155 -1.42 6.75 16.36
C ASP A 155 -2.43 6.32 15.26
N GLY A 156 -3.34 5.42 15.60
CA GLY A 156 -4.24 4.76 14.65
C GLY A 156 -5.13 5.70 13.86
N GLU A 157 -5.67 6.75 14.49
CA GLU A 157 -6.50 7.76 13.81
C GLU A 157 -5.69 8.55 12.76
N ASP A 158 -4.48 8.98 13.10
CA ASP A 158 -3.60 9.69 12.15
C ASP A 158 -3.23 8.80 10.95
N ARG A 159 -2.99 7.50 11.21
CA ARG A 159 -2.71 6.54 10.13
C ARG A 159 -3.92 6.30 9.23
N ILE A 160 -5.12 6.25 9.80
CA ILE A 160 -6.36 6.15 9.02
C ILE A 160 -6.52 7.38 8.12
N ASP A 161 -6.25 8.57 8.64
CA ASP A 161 -6.33 9.80 7.83
C ASP A 161 -5.27 9.81 6.72
N ASN A 162 -4.08 9.26 6.95
CA ASN A 162 -3.09 9.05 5.89
C ASN A 162 -3.62 8.10 4.80
N VAL A 163 -4.26 6.99 5.18
CA VAL A 163 -4.85 6.05 4.21
C VAL A 163 -5.99 6.68 3.43
N LYS A 164 -6.86 7.49 4.07
CA LYS A 164 -7.92 8.24 3.37
C LYS A 164 -7.33 9.25 2.37
N ALA A 165 -6.24 9.94 2.75
CA ALA A 165 -5.54 10.84 1.83
C ALA A 165 -5.01 10.10 0.60
N LEU A 166 -4.52 8.86 0.74
CA LEU A 166 -4.13 8.04 -0.41
C LEU A 166 -5.32 7.75 -1.34
N PHE A 167 -6.51 7.45 -0.82
CA PHE A 167 -7.70 7.26 -1.68
C PHE A 167 -8.12 8.52 -2.39
N GLU A 168 -8.03 9.68 -1.74
CA GLU A 168 -8.28 10.96 -2.43
C GLU A 168 -7.24 11.23 -3.52
N ASP A 169 -5.97 10.88 -3.31
CA ASP A 169 -4.93 10.95 -4.33
C ASP A 169 -5.26 10.06 -5.55
N VAL A 170 -5.69 8.82 -5.34
CA VAL A 170 -6.18 7.94 -6.42
C VAL A 170 -7.30 8.61 -7.20
N LYS A 171 -8.32 9.17 -6.52
CA LYS A 171 -9.44 9.86 -7.17
C LYS A 171 -8.98 11.05 -7.99
N HIS A 172 -8.09 11.88 -7.42
CA HIS A 172 -7.53 13.05 -8.10
C HIS A 172 -6.71 12.64 -9.34
N TYR A 173 -5.90 11.59 -9.23
CA TYR A 173 -5.10 11.11 -10.35
C TYR A 173 -5.99 10.66 -11.51
N ILE A 174 -7.00 9.82 -11.25
CA ILE A 174 -7.92 9.32 -12.27
C ILE A 174 -8.69 10.47 -12.92
N LYS A 175 -9.20 11.41 -12.12
CA LYS A 175 -9.94 12.57 -12.64
C LYS A 175 -9.10 13.44 -13.57
N ASN A 176 -7.81 13.62 -13.25
CA ASN A 176 -6.90 14.46 -14.02
C ASN A 176 -6.27 13.72 -15.21
N ASN A 177 -6.30 12.39 -15.19
CA ASN A 177 -5.70 11.53 -16.20
C ASN A 177 -6.69 10.41 -16.62
N PRO A 178 -7.81 10.75 -17.28
CA PRO A 178 -8.89 9.80 -17.54
C PRO A 178 -8.51 8.62 -18.45
N GLU A 179 -7.46 8.79 -19.26
CA GLU A 179 -6.92 7.73 -20.12
C GLU A 179 -5.86 6.86 -19.44
N SER A 180 -5.41 7.24 -18.23
CA SER A 180 -4.35 6.51 -17.52
C SER A 180 -4.86 5.23 -16.90
N THR A 181 -4.00 4.23 -16.91
CA THR A 181 -4.22 2.92 -16.27
C THR A 181 -3.82 2.94 -14.79
N PHE A 182 -4.26 1.93 -14.06
CA PHE A 182 -3.83 1.74 -12.68
C PHE A 182 -2.33 1.45 -12.54
N ASP A 183 -1.77 0.77 -13.52
CA ASP A 183 -0.33 0.51 -13.57
C ASP A 183 0.46 1.82 -13.67
N GLU A 184 0.02 2.76 -14.52
CA GLU A 184 0.64 4.08 -14.64
C GLU A 184 0.55 4.90 -13.35
N TYR A 185 -0.56 4.80 -12.61
CA TYR A 185 -0.66 5.39 -11.27
C TYR A 185 0.39 4.82 -10.31
N LEU A 186 0.54 3.50 -10.26
CA LEU A 186 1.53 2.85 -9.40
C LEU A 186 2.97 3.19 -9.81
N GLN A 187 3.24 3.31 -11.11
CA GLN A 187 4.55 3.75 -11.62
C GLN A 187 4.82 5.21 -11.22
N ASN A 188 3.83 6.09 -11.30
CA ASN A 188 3.96 7.49 -10.86
C ASN A 188 4.31 7.57 -9.36
N ILE A 189 3.63 6.80 -8.51
CA ILE A 189 3.99 6.71 -7.08
C ILE A 189 5.42 6.21 -6.89
N ALA A 190 5.85 5.21 -7.65
CA ALA A 190 7.20 4.67 -7.55
C ALA A 190 8.26 5.73 -7.88
N LEU A 191 8.01 6.56 -8.89
CA LEU A 191 8.89 7.68 -9.26
C LEU A 191 8.96 8.74 -8.14
N ILE A 192 7.81 9.12 -7.56
CA ILE A 192 7.75 10.10 -6.47
C ILE A 192 8.44 9.58 -5.22
N SER A 193 8.21 8.32 -4.87
CA SER A 193 8.75 7.70 -3.65
C SER A 193 10.24 7.38 -3.73
N GLY A 194 10.79 7.23 -4.93
CA GLY A 194 12.20 6.90 -5.19
C GLY A 194 13.15 8.09 -5.15
N GLN A 195 12.65 9.32 -4.97
CA GLN A 195 13.52 10.49 -4.86
C GLN A 195 14.23 10.50 -3.50
N ASP A 196 15.56 10.55 -3.54
CA ASP A 196 16.40 10.63 -2.35
C ASP A 196 16.14 11.92 -1.56
N GLU A 197 16.37 11.86 -0.24
CA GLU A 197 16.36 13.08 0.57
C GLU A 197 17.54 13.96 0.18
N VAL A 198 17.24 15.22 -0.12
CA VAL A 198 18.28 16.21 -0.40
C VAL A 198 18.98 16.57 0.91
N THR A 199 20.27 16.25 1.00
CA THR A 199 21.10 16.54 2.18
C THR A 199 21.86 17.84 2.04
N ASP A 200 22.14 18.27 0.81
CA ASP A 200 22.93 19.48 0.51
C ASP A 200 22.22 20.37 -0.52
N GLY A 201 22.35 21.69 -0.38
CA GLY A 201 21.80 22.69 -1.28
C GLY A 201 20.57 23.42 -0.73
N ASP A 202 19.89 24.17 -1.59
CA ASP A 202 18.65 24.89 -1.24
C ASP A 202 17.45 23.91 -1.30
N PHE A 203 16.68 23.83 -0.21
CA PHE A 203 15.48 22.98 -0.12
C PHE A 203 14.39 23.64 0.72
N VAL A 204 13.17 23.19 0.53
CA VAL A 204 12.03 23.53 1.38
C VAL A 204 11.96 22.55 2.55
N THR A 205 11.76 23.06 3.76
CA THR A 205 11.55 22.19 4.94
C THR A 205 10.06 22.10 5.25
N LEU A 206 9.56 20.88 5.34
CA LEU A 206 8.21 20.55 5.82
C LEU A 206 8.31 20.11 7.28
N MET A 207 7.57 20.69 8.20
CA MET A 207 7.59 20.29 9.62
C MET A 207 6.26 20.52 10.32
N THR A 208 6.00 19.68 11.34
CA THR A 208 4.85 19.86 12.23
C THR A 208 5.04 21.04 13.19
N ILE A 209 3.94 21.59 13.67
CA ILE A 209 3.93 22.71 14.63
C ILE A 209 4.22 22.24 16.08
N HIS A 210 4.26 20.92 16.31
CA HIS A 210 4.44 20.31 17.65
C HIS A 210 5.89 20.06 18.00
#